data_17535bd87651b8f29f2bea924f60d83c
#
_entry.id   17535bd87651b8f29f2bea924f60d83c
#
_cell.length_a   1.000
_cell.length_b   1.000
_cell.length_c   1.000
_cell.angle_alpha   90.00
_cell.angle_beta   90.00
_cell.angle_gamma   90.00
#
_symmetry.space_group_name_H-M   'P 1'
#
loop_
_entity.id
_entity.type
_entity.pdbx_description
1 polymer ?
#
loop_
_entity_poly.entity_id
_entity_poly.type
_entity_poly.pdbx_seq_one_letter_code
_entity_poly.pdbx_strand_id
1 'polypeptide(L)'
;AQSGEDDVVFSTESDFAANIELAEAVALGERGAATEELRVVDTPNAKTIAELVEQFNQPIEKTVKTLVVHATEESGHKLVALLVRGDHELNEIKAEKVDIVASPLQFATDEEIRAVVGAGTGSLGPINLPMPIVIDRTVANMDNFSAGANQDGKHYFGINWERDLPVPHIADLRNVVEGDPSPDGKGVLQIKRGIEVGHIFQLGTKYSAAMNATVQGEDGRPQTMIMGCYGIGVTRVIAAAIEQHHDERGIIWPDNIAPFKVAIVPMNMHKSESVQQFAEELYCTLTAQGVEVIFDDRKERPGVMFADMELIGVPHMIVIGEKNLEKGEIEYKYRRSGEKEMIAKDQLLDVLKAKFAS
;
A
#
# COMPACT_ATOMS: atom_id res chain seq x y z
N ALA A 1 4.59 -3.21 -6.22
CA ALA A 1 5.56 -2.35 -6.90
C ALA A 1 6.75 -2.09 -5.99
N GLN A 2 7.98 -2.02 -6.53
CA GLN A 2 9.18 -1.76 -5.71
C GLN A 2 9.20 -0.32 -5.17
N SER A 3 8.68 0.62 -5.95
CA SER A 3 8.58 2.04 -5.59
C SER A 3 7.27 2.40 -4.89
N GLY A 4 6.47 1.41 -4.49
CA GLY A 4 5.21 1.64 -3.78
C GLY A 4 5.41 2.41 -2.47
N GLU A 5 4.56 3.40 -2.22
CA GLU A 5 4.62 4.24 -1.01
C GLU A 5 3.73 3.67 0.09
N ASP A 6 2.58 3.10 -0.29
CA ASP A 6 1.57 2.60 0.64
C ASP A 6 1.56 1.09 0.74
N ASP A 7 1.40 0.60 1.96
CA ASP A 7 1.13 -0.81 2.20
C ASP A 7 -0.37 -1.07 2.03
N VAL A 8 -0.71 -1.89 1.05
CA VAL A 8 -2.07 -2.32 0.76
C VAL A 8 -2.26 -3.76 1.16
N VAL A 9 -3.31 -4.00 1.92
CA VAL A 9 -3.67 -5.30 2.50
C VAL A 9 -4.72 -5.97 1.64
N PHE A 10 -4.56 -7.26 1.36
CA PHE A 10 -5.49 -8.07 0.57
C PHE A 10 -5.79 -9.39 1.26
N SER A 11 -7.01 -9.89 1.10
CA SER A 11 -7.32 -11.27 1.44
C SER A 11 -6.84 -12.23 0.35
N THR A 12 -6.42 -13.45 0.76
CA THR A 12 -6.06 -14.53 -0.17
C THR A 12 -7.27 -15.20 -0.84
N GLU A 13 -8.47 -15.06 -0.27
CA GLU A 13 -9.65 -15.83 -0.67
C GLU A 13 -10.91 -14.98 -0.89
N SER A 14 -10.79 -13.65 -0.81
CA SER A 14 -11.92 -12.75 -1.05
C SER A 14 -11.46 -11.45 -1.74
N ASP A 15 -12.43 -10.59 -2.08
CA ASP A 15 -12.18 -9.27 -2.64
C ASP A 15 -11.86 -8.21 -1.57
N PHE A 16 -11.64 -8.62 -0.31
CA PHE A 16 -11.25 -7.69 0.74
C PHE A 16 -9.91 -7.06 0.40
N ALA A 17 -9.87 -5.74 0.36
CA ALA A 17 -8.66 -4.94 0.23
C ALA A 17 -8.79 -3.63 0.99
N ALA A 18 -7.72 -3.19 1.64
CA ALA A 18 -7.68 -1.93 2.37
C ALA A 18 -6.26 -1.37 2.45
N ASN A 19 -6.12 -0.06 2.67
CA ASN A 19 -4.87 0.51 3.14
C ASN A 19 -4.60 -0.02 4.56
N ILE A 20 -3.33 -0.29 4.90
CA ILE A 20 -2.92 -0.82 6.20
C ILE A 20 -3.40 0.04 7.37
N GLU A 21 -3.48 1.34 7.18
CA GLU A 21 -3.97 2.31 8.19
C GLU A 21 -5.42 2.06 8.60
N LEU A 22 -6.24 1.49 7.70
CA LEU A 22 -7.67 1.28 7.90
C LEU A 22 -8.06 -0.20 7.97
N ALA A 23 -7.15 -1.12 7.62
CA ALA A 23 -7.43 -2.55 7.63
C ALA A 23 -7.76 -3.02 9.06
N GLU A 24 -8.97 -3.54 9.26
CA GLU A 24 -9.43 -4.02 10.55
C GLU A 24 -8.60 -5.24 10.98
N ALA A 25 -8.09 -5.20 12.23
CA ALA A 25 -7.42 -6.32 12.84
C ALA A 25 -8.41 -7.13 13.69
N VAL A 26 -8.53 -8.42 13.38
CA VAL A 26 -9.31 -9.35 14.22
C VAL A 26 -8.50 -9.81 15.41
N ALA A 27 -9.19 -10.23 16.48
CA ALA A 27 -8.54 -10.82 17.64
C ALA A 27 -7.86 -12.14 17.25
N LEU A 28 -6.62 -12.32 17.69
CA LEU A 28 -5.88 -13.56 17.49
C LEU A 28 -6.00 -14.47 18.70
N GLY A 29 -6.19 -15.77 18.44
CA GLY A 29 -6.28 -16.81 19.47
C GLY A 29 -7.53 -16.73 20.33
N GLU A 30 -7.63 -17.65 21.27
CA GLU A 30 -8.64 -17.69 22.31
C GLU A 30 -7.94 -17.62 23.68
N ARG A 31 -8.58 -16.99 24.66
CA ARG A 31 -8.02 -16.89 26.00
C ARG A 31 -7.91 -18.28 26.63
N GLY A 32 -6.68 -18.67 26.95
CA GLY A 32 -6.40 -19.90 27.65
C GLY A 32 -6.64 -19.79 29.16
N ALA A 33 -6.41 -20.90 29.87
CA ALA A 33 -6.49 -20.94 31.33
C ALA A 33 -5.28 -20.24 31.98
N ALA A 34 -5.50 -19.64 33.13
CA ALA A 34 -4.46 -19.08 33.98
C ALA A 34 -3.63 -20.26 34.64
N THR A 35 -2.53 -20.59 34.00
CA THR A 35 -1.66 -21.72 34.45
C THR A 35 -0.40 -21.26 35.19
N GLU A 36 -0.01 -19.98 35.02
CA GLU A 36 1.15 -19.42 35.71
C GLU A 36 0.74 -18.55 36.88
N GLU A 37 1.54 -18.55 37.96
CA GLU A 37 1.36 -17.64 39.07
C GLU A 37 1.86 -16.22 38.67
N LEU A 38 1.16 -15.21 39.17
CA LEU A 38 1.60 -13.81 39.03
C LEU A 38 2.88 -13.61 39.86
N ARG A 39 3.94 -13.16 39.25
CA ARG A 39 5.22 -12.88 39.92
C ARG A 39 5.86 -11.61 39.43
N VAL A 40 6.52 -10.88 40.33
CA VAL A 40 7.39 -9.75 40.00
C VAL A 40 8.79 -10.27 39.73
N VAL A 41 9.40 -9.83 38.65
CA VAL A 41 10.75 -10.20 38.23
C VAL A 41 11.59 -8.93 38.08
N ASP A 42 12.80 -8.95 38.63
CA ASP A 42 13.76 -7.86 38.45
C ASP A 42 14.36 -7.93 37.04
N THR A 43 14.19 -6.86 36.28
CA THR A 43 14.59 -6.74 34.87
C THR A 43 15.37 -5.45 34.64
N PRO A 44 16.47 -5.19 35.36
CA PRO A 44 17.11 -3.88 35.40
C PRO A 44 17.65 -3.41 34.03
N ASN A 45 17.94 -4.34 33.14
CA ASN A 45 18.51 -4.09 31.83
C ASN A 45 17.53 -4.40 30.66
N ALA A 46 16.26 -4.66 30.95
CA ALA A 46 15.26 -4.93 29.92
C ALA A 46 14.21 -3.79 29.89
N LYS A 47 14.38 -2.87 28.95
CA LYS A 47 13.47 -1.73 28.72
C LYS A 47 12.64 -1.89 27.45
N THR A 48 13.06 -2.78 26.54
CA THR A 48 12.38 -3.07 25.29
C THR A 48 11.85 -4.51 25.31
N ILE A 49 10.85 -4.77 24.47
CA ILE A 49 10.31 -6.14 24.29
C ILE A 49 11.41 -7.11 23.83
N ALA A 50 12.29 -6.69 22.93
CA ALA A 50 13.40 -7.53 22.45
C ALA A 50 14.34 -7.94 23.60
N GLU A 51 14.70 -7.00 24.47
CA GLU A 51 15.56 -7.29 25.64
C GLU A 51 14.85 -8.22 26.64
N LEU A 52 13.54 -8.07 26.81
CA LEU A 52 12.74 -8.95 27.68
C LEU A 52 12.70 -10.39 27.14
N VAL A 53 12.50 -10.52 25.83
CA VAL A 53 12.51 -11.82 25.13
C VAL A 53 13.88 -12.48 25.25
N GLU A 54 14.96 -11.76 24.94
CA GLU A 54 16.32 -12.30 24.93
C GLU A 54 16.82 -12.68 26.31
N GLN A 55 16.65 -11.80 27.33
CA GLN A 55 17.24 -11.98 28.64
C GLN A 55 16.43 -12.92 29.52
N PHE A 56 15.11 -12.97 29.36
CA PHE A 56 14.19 -13.72 30.21
C PHE A 56 13.48 -14.88 29.50
N ASN A 57 13.84 -15.14 28.23
CA ASN A 57 13.27 -16.23 27.43
C ASN A 57 11.73 -16.19 27.37
N GLN A 58 11.16 -14.97 27.33
CA GLN A 58 9.72 -14.81 27.22
C GLN A 58 9.31 -14.92 25.72
N PRO A 59 8.32 -15.75 25.36
CA PRO A 59 7.77 -15.73 24.02
C PRO A 59 7.23 -14.32 23.71
N ILE A 60 7.58 -13.77 22.56
CA ILE A 60 7.16 -12.40 22.19
C ILE A 60 5.64 -12.26 22.19
N GLU A 61 4.92 -13.32 21.81
CA GLU A 61 3.46 -13.39 21.78
C GLU A 61 2.83 -13.38 23.19
N LYS A 62 3.62 -13.59 24.23
CA LYS A 62 3.22 -13.49 25.63
C LYS A 62 3.68 -12.19 26.30
N THR A 63 4.19 -11.24 25.53
CA THR A 63 4.58 -9.92 26.04
C THR A 63 3.57 -8.86 25.64
N VAL A 64 3.37 -7.86 26.51
CA VAL A 64 2.51 -6.71 26.25
C VAL A 64 3.29 -5.44 26.47
N LYS A 65 3.25 -4.54 25.50
CA LYS A 65 3.80 -3.18 25.62
C LYS A 65 2.70 -2.18 25.91
N THR A 66 3.00 -1.27 26.83
CA THR A 66 2.11 -0.20 27.25
C THR A 66 2.61 1.13 26.71
N LEU A 67 1.80 1.76 25.87
CA LEU A 67 2.04 3.05 25.26
C LEU A 67 1.13 4.08 25.95
N VAL A 68 1.68 5.21 26.36
CA VAL A 68 0.89 6.26 27.03
C VAL A 68 0.75 7.45 26.12
N VAL A 69 -0.49 7.88 25.92
CA VAL A 69 -0.86 9.01 25.07
C VAL A 69 -1.73 10.00 25.80
N HIS A 70 -1.85 11.20 25.29
CA HIS A 70 -2.74 12.22 25.85
C HIS A 70 -4.20 11.81 25.67
N ALA A 71 -5.00 12.02 26.69
CA ALA A 71 -6.44 11.79 26.65
C ALA A 71 -7.19 13.07 26.19
N THR A 72 -8.44 12.89 25.72
CA THR A 72 -9.31 14.04 25.40
C THR A 72 -9.65 14.84 26.65
N GLU A 73 -9.81 16.15 26.52
CA GLU A 73 -10.19 17.03 27.63
C GLU A 73 -11.52 16.60 28.26
N GLU A 74 -12.46 16.12 27.44
CA GLU A 74 -13.80 15.68 27.85
C GLU A 74 -13.77 14.45 28.74
N SER A 75 -12.73 13.63 28.65
CA SER A 75 -12.57 12.41 29.45
C SER A 75 -12.32 12.69 30.96
N GLY A 76 -11.88 13.89 31.29
CA GLY A 76 -11.44 14.24 32.66
C GLY A 76 -10.10 13.63 33.08
N HIS A 77 -9.41 12.96 32.17
CA HIS A 77 -8.08 12.37 32.35
C HIS A 77 -7.03 13.12 31.54
N LYS A 78 -5.78 13.15 32.02
CA LYS A 78 -4.68 13.74 31.23
C LYS A 78 -4.07 12.75 30.26
N LEU A 79 -3.96 11.50 30.71
CA LEU A 79 -3.26 10.41 29.99
C LEU A 79 -4.15 9.18 29.93
N VAL A 80 -3.94 8.37 28.92
CA VAL A 80 -4.55 7.06 28.71
C VAL A 80 -3.48 6.07 28.24
N ALA A 81 -3.54 4.84 28.71
CA ALA A 81 -2.63 3.78 28.33
C ALA A 81 -3.25 2.90 27.23
N LEU A 82 -2.50 2.67 26.17
CA LEU A 82 -2.85 1.79 25.05
C LEU A 82 -1.96 0.57 25.11
N LEU A 83 -2.56 -0.61 25.18
CA LEU A 83 -1.82 -1.88 25.28
C LEU A 83 -1.93 -2.66 23.99
N VAL A 84 -0.78 -3.04 23.44
CA VAL A 84 -0.68 -3.92 22.26
C VAL A 84 0.30 -5.07 22.57
N ARG A 85 0.13 -6.21 21.88
CA ARG A 85 1.05 -7.35 22.01
C ARG A 85 2.48 -6.94 21.59
N GLY A 86 3.49 -7.52 22.19
CA GLY A 86 4.88 -7.09 22.04
C GLY A 86 5.39 -7.03 20.60
N ASP A 87 4.94 -7.93 19.75
CA ASP A 87 5.28 -8.00 18.31
C ASP A 87 4.38 -7.14 17.41
N HIS A 88 3.31 -6.53 17.97
CA HIS A 88 2.40 -5.69 17.19
C HIS A 88 2.78 -4.20 17.31
N GLU A 89 2.44 -3.44 16.26
CA GLU A 89 2.60 -1.99 16.24
C GLU A 89 1.26 -1.27 16.42
N LEU A 90 1.28 -0.17 17.18
CA LEU A 90 0.12 0.71 17.33
C LEU A 90 -0.20 1.36 15.99
N ASN A 91 -1.47 1.35 15.64
CA ASN A 91 -2.02 2.15 14.54
C ASN A 91 -2.59 3.45 15.13
N GLU A 92 -1.90 4.56 14.89
CA GLU A 92 -2.29 5.86 15.46
C GLU A 92 -3.66 6.33 14.96
N ILE A 93 -3.98 6.07 13.69
CA ILE A 93 -5.27 6.45 13.09
C ILE A 93 -6.43 5.68 13.70
N LYS A 94 -6.23 4.41 14.04
CA LYS A 94 -7.24 3.63 14.77
C LYS A 94 -7.36 4.07 16.23
N ALA A 95 -6.23 4.36 16.86
CA ALA A 95 -6.20 4.82 18.24
C ALA A 95 -6.94 6.17 18.40
N GLU A 96 -6.81 7.10 17.46
CA GLU A 96 -7.53 8.38 17.44
C GLU A 96 -9.06 8.23 17.33
N LYS A 97 -9.56 7.07 16.89
CA LYS A 97 -11.01 6.80 16.84
C LYS A 97 -11.59 6.35 18.18
N VAL A 98 -10.74 6.12 19.18
CA VAL A 98 -11.18 5.77 20.52
C VAL A 98 -11.52 7.04 21.28
N ASP A 99 -12.74 7.19 21.75
CA ASP A 99 -13.30 8.44 22.31
C ASP A 99 -12.44 9.10 23.39
N ILE A 100 -11.68 8.33 24.15
CA ILE A 100 -10.82 8.83 25.22
C ILE A 100 -9.44 9.32 24.72
N VAL A 101 -9.04 9.02 23.50
CA VAL A 101 -7.72 9.37 22.94
C VAL A 101 -7.79 10.74 22.26
N ALA A 102 -6.84 11.61 22.55
CA ALA A 102 -6.75 12.92 21.90
C ALA A 102 -6.44 12.79 20.40
N SER A 103 -7.07 13.62 19.59
CA SER A 103 -6.78 13.74 18.15
C SER A 103 -6.34 15.18 17.84
N PRO A 104 -5.16 15.40 17.23
CA PRO A 104 -4.20 14.40 16.82
C PRO A 104 -3.55 13.66 17.99
N LEU A 105 -3.22 12.37 17.80
CA LEU A 105 -2.57 11.55 18.80
C LEU A 105 -1.20 12.13 19.19
N GLN A 106 -0.96 12.22 20.49
CA GLN A 106 0.33 12.65 21.02
C GLN A 106 0.77 11.71 22.13
N PHE A 107 1.98 11.18 21.98
CA PHE A 107 2.60 10.37 23.03
C PHE A 107 2.97 11.25 24.23
N ALA A 108 2.72 10.73 25.42
CA ALA A 108 3.17 11.37 26.65
C ALA A 108 4.70 11.31 26.78
N THR A 109 5.29 12.38 27.31
CA THR A 109 6.72 12.42 27.63
C THR A 109 7.06 11.53 28.83
N ASP A 110 8.34 11.10 28.95
CA ASP A 110 8.77 10.30 30.10
C ASP A 110 8.56 11.06 31.43
N GLU A 111 8.68 12.39 31.43
CA GLU A 111 8.44 13.25 32.58
C GLU A 111 6.95 13.21 33.03
N GLU A 112 6.03 13.30 32.09
CA GLU A 112 4.60 13.23 32.37
C GLU A 112 4.21 11.84 32.90
N ILE A 113 4.75 10.78 32.30
CA ILE A 113 4.53 9.39 32.73
C ILE A 113 5.05 9.20 34.15
N ARG A 114 6.29 9.62 34.45
CA ARG A 114 6.88 9.53 35.77
C ARG A 114 6.12 10.32 36.84
N ALA A 115 5.58 11.49 36.48
CA ALA A 115 4.78 12.29 37.38
C ALA A 115 3.48 11.58 37.82
N VAL A 116 2.91 10.73 36.96
CA VAL A 116 1.64 10.04 37.22
C VAL A 116 1.88 8.63 37.78
N VAL A 117 2.85 7.87 37.22
CA VAL A 117 3.05 6.45 37.51
C VAL A 117 4.18 6.22 38.52
N GLY A 118 5.19 7.09 38.54
CA GLY A 118 6.41 6.91 39.34
C GLY A 118 7.48 6.01 38.69
N ALA A 119 7.24 5.55 37.46
CA ALA A 119 8.17 4.75 36.67
C ALA A 119 8.24 5.29 35.23
N GLY A 120 9.34 5.00 34.52
CA GLY A 120 9.53 5.42 33.14
C GLY A 120 9.03 4.43 32.13
N THR A 121 9.10 4.86 30.83
CA THR A 121 8.84 4.00 29.68
C THR A 121 9.70 2.74 29.74
N GLY A 122 9.16 1.59 29.32
CA GLY A 122 9.84 0.29 29.39
C GLY A 122 9.59 -0.50 30.69
N SER A 123 8.90 0.10 31.70
CA SER A 123 8.50 -0.62 32.93
C SER A 123 7.01 -0.48 33.23
N LEU A 124 6.21 -0.06 32.25
CA LEU A 124 4.78 0.18 32.41
C LEU A 124 3.96 -1.08 32.11
N GLY A 125 2.88 -1.27 32.86
CA GLY A 125 1.95 -2.36 32.67
C GLY A 125 0.59 -2.11 33.29
N PRO A 126 -0.39 -2.99 33.06
CA PRO A 126 -1.79 -2.72 33.38
C PRO A 126 -2.13 -2.80 34.87
N ILE A 127 -1.36 -3.53 35.67
CA ILE A 127 -1.70 -3.78 37.10
C ILE A 127 -1.46 -2.50 37.91
N ASN A 128 -2.51 -2.00 38.56
CA ASN A 128 -2.48 -0.79 39.38
C ASN A 128 -1.98 0.49 38.62
N LEU A 129 -2.18 0.55 37.33
CA LEU A 129 -1.85 1.73 36.55
C LEU A 129 -2.88 2.86 36.86
N PRO A 130 -2.44 4.06 37.30
CA PRO A 130 -3.35 5.11 37.77
C PRO A 130 -3.91 5.97 36.64
N MET A 131 -4.34 5.34 35.54
CA MET A 131 -4.98 6.00 34.39
C MET A 131 -5.90 5.02 33.66
N PRO A 132 -6.82 5.49 32.79
CA PRO A 132 -7.61 4.63 31.93
C PRO A 132 -6.74 3.76 31.02
N ILE A 133 -7.21 2.54 30.76
CA ILE A 133 -6.52 1.57 29.92
C ILE A 133 -7.43 1.16 28.78
N VAL A 134 -6.91 1.16 27.57
CA VAL A 134 -7.53 0.58 26.37
C VAL A 134 -6.61 -0.51 25.85
N ILE A 135 -7.15 -1.69 25.58
CA ILE A 135 -6.36 -2.83 25.11
C ILE A 135 -6.76 -3.25 23.69
N ASP A 136 -5.77 -3.67 22.93
CA ASP A 136 -6.03 -4.28 21.63
C ASP A 136 -6.85 -5.58 21.79
N ARG A 137 -7.65 -5.89 20.77
CA ARG A 137 -8.47 -7.10 20.69
C ARG A 137 -7.67 -8.38 20.94
N THR A 138 -6.43 -8.45 20.43
CA THR A 138 -5.54 -9.60 20.64
C THR A 138 -5.07 -9.68 22.08
N VAL A 139 -4.76 -8.54 22.71
CA VAL A 139 -4.35 -8.48 24.13
C VAL A 139 -5.48 -8.95 25.04
N ALA A 140 -6.75 -8.68 24.68
CA ALA A 140 -7.90 -9.16 25.43
C ALA A 140 -8.00 -10.70 25.47
N ASN A 141 -7.43 -11.39 24.46
CA ASN A 141 -7.40 -12.85 24.39
C ASN A 141 -6.11 -13.47 24.96
N MET A 142 -5.20 -12.67 25.51
CA MET A 142 -3.96 -13.21 26.09
C MET A 142 -4.18 -13.78 27.49
N ASP A 143 -3.43 -14.81 27.80
CA ASP A 143 -3.28 -15.42 29.11
C ASP A 143 -1.80 -15.53 29.47
N ASN A 144 -1.49 -15.62 30.78
CA ASN A 144 -0.15 -15.81 31.29
C ASN A 144 0.90 -14.86 30.65
N PHE A 145 0.52 -13.61 30.40
CA PHE A 145 1.36 -12.65 29.71
C PHE A 145 2.27 -11.86 30.67
N SER A 146 3.25 -11.18 30.10
CA SER A 146 4.17 -10.30 30.81
C SER A 146 4.01 -8.86 30.41
N ALA A 147 4.15 -7.94 31.35
CA ALA A 147 4.15 -6.50 31.15
C ALA A 147 4.97 -5.82 32.28
N GLY A 148 5.26 -4.52 32.11
CA GLY A 148 5.92 -3.76 33.18
C GLY A 148 5.16 -3.77 34.50
N ALA A 149 5.89 -3.59 35.60
CA ALA A 149 5.33 -3.60 36.95
C ALA A 149 5.09 -2.20 37.53
N ASN A 150 5.13 -1.16 36.68
CA ASN A 150 5.05 0.25 37.08
C ASN A 150 6.12 0.65 38.14
N GLN A 151 7.25 -0.04 38.09
CA GLN A 151 8.46 0.23 38.86
C GLN A 151 9.65 0.05 37.93
N ASP A 152 10.57 1.01 37.94
CA ASP A 152 11.75 0.95 37.08
C ASP A 152 12.52 -0.36 37.27
N GLY A 153 12.83 -1.03 36.14
CA GLY A 153 13.56 -2.28 36.12
C GLY A 153 12.81 -3.49 36.67
N LYS A 154 11.48 -3.47 36.67
CA LYS A 154 10.65 -4.62 37.09
C LYS A 154 9.52 -4.91 36.12
N HIS A 155 9.23 -6.20 35.92
CA HIS A 155 8.10 -6.69 35.14
C HIS A 155 7.27 -7.72 35.93
N TYR A 156 5.98 -7.76 35.65
CA TYR A 156 5.11 -8.87 36.03
C TYR A 156 5.15 -9.95 34.95
N PHE A 157 5.23 -11.21 35.40
CA PHE A 157 5.07 -12.39 34.56
C PHE A 157 3.88 -13.20 35.05
N GLY A 158 3.18 -13.86 34.13
CA GLY A 158 2.02 -14.69 34.44
C GLY A 158 0.77 -13.88 34.75
N ILE A 159 0.61 -12.67 34.13
CA ILE A 159 -0.60 -11.86 34.27
C ILE A 159 -1.77 -12.55 33.54
N ASN A 160 -2.93 -12.56 34.19
CA ASN A 160 -4.16 -13.06 33.60
C ASN A 160 -5.32 -12.13 33.89
N TRP A 161 -6.09 -11.86 32.83
CA TRP A 161 -7.33 -11.09 32.95
C TRP A 161 -8.32 -11.83 33.89
N GLU A 162 -9.19 -11.09 34.56
CA GLU A 162 -10.22 -11.54 35.50
C GLU A 162 -9.66 -12.16 36.80
N ARG A 163 -8.42 -12.63 36.83
CA ARG A 163 -7.74 -13.07 38.04
C ARG A 163 -6.99 -11.94 38.75
N ASP A 164 -6.17 -11.21 37.99
CA ASP A 164 -5.26 -10.20 38.52
C ASP A 164 -5.80 -8.76 38.35
N LEU A 165 -6.59 -8.55 37.29
CA LEU A 165 -7.27 -7.30 37.00
C LEU A 165 -8.43 -7.56 36.06
N PRO A 166 -9.51 -6.74 36.11
CA PRO A 166 -10.62 -6.84 35.14
C PRO A 166 -10.14 -6.51 33.72
N VAL A 167 -10.87 -7.03 32.71
CA VAL A 167 -10.63 -6.66 31.31
C VAL A 167 -10.99 -5.21 31.08
N PRO A 168 -10.04 -4.36 30.62
CA PRO A 168 -10.32 -2.96 30.31
C PRO A 168 -11.16 -2.79 29.03
N HIS A 169 -11.31 -1.54 28.58
CA HIS A 169 -11.92 -1.24 27.29
C HIS A 169 -11.13 -1.86 26.13
N ILE A 170 -11.83 -2.56 25.24
CA ILE A 170 -11.23 -3.28 24.08
C ILE A 170 -11.48 -2.48 22.83
N ALA A 171 -10.43 -2.24 22.03
CA ALA A 171 -10.50 -1.59 20.72
C ALA A 171 -9.59 -2.27 19.71
N ASP A 172 -9.77 -1.97 18.43
CA ASP A 172 -8.81 -2.30 17.37
C ASP A 172 -7.73 -1.22 17.36
N LEU A 173 -6.55 -1.56 17.87
CA LEU A 173 -5.45 -0.60 18.07
C LEU A 173 -4.23 -0.86 17.22
N ARG A 174 -4.11 -2.03 16.59
CA ARG A 174 -2.88 -2.45 15.92
C ARG A 174 -2.94 -2.36 14.40
N ASN A 175 -1.77 -2.26 13.79
CA ASN A 175 -1.64 -2.61 12.39
C ASN A 175 -1.88 -4.10 12.20
N VAL A 176 -2.48 -4.47 11.08
CA VAL A 176 -2.51 -5.87 10.64
C VAL A 176 -1.11 -6.29 10.20
N VAL A 177 -0.83 -7.58 10.26
CA VAL A 177 0.42 -8.18 9.80
C VAL A 177 0.16 -9.26 8.75
N GLU A 178 1.19 -9.59 7.99
CA GLU A 178 1.14 -10.70 7.02
C GLU A 178 0.71 -11.99 7.70
N GLY A 179 -0.32 -12.66 7.14
CA GLY A 179 -0.86 -13.90 7.68
C GLY A 179 -1.97 -13.74 8.71
N ASP A 180 -2.33 -12.53 9.12
CA ASP A 180 -3.53 -12.30 9.95
C ASP A 180 -4.79 -12.83 9.24
N PRO A 181 -5.78 -13.33 9.99
CA PRO A 181 -7.08 -13.69 9.41
C PRO A 181 -7.75 -12.47 8.77
N SER A 182 -8.37 -12.67 7.61
CA SER A 182 -9.15 -11.62 6.96
C SER A 182 -10.37 -11.23 7.80
N PRO A 183 -10.71 -9.92 7.92
CA PRO A 183 -11.85 -9.45 8.71
C PRO A 183 -13.20 -10.00 8.25
N ASP A 184 -13.31 -10.39 6.98
CA ASP A 184 -14.52 -11.01 6.42
C ASP A 184 -14.61 -12.53 6.66
N GLY A 185 -13.64 -13.08 7.38
CA GLY A 185 -13.57 -14.50 7.74
C GLY A 185 -13.13 -15.42 6.61
N LYS A 186 -12.59 -14.89 5.49
CA LYS A 186 -12.16 -15.67 4.33
C LYS A 186 -10.68 -15.46 4.07
N GLY A 187 -9.89 -16.53 4.19
CA GLY A 187 -8.45 -16.52 3.95
C GLY A 187 -7.66 -15.71 4.97
N VAL A 188 -6.45 -15.39 4.59
CA VAL A 188 -5.49 -14.61 5.38
C VAL A 188 -5.05 -13.36 4.63
N LEU A 189 -4.52 -12.40 5.37
CA LEU A 189 -4.07 -11.12 4.81
C LEU A 189 -2.67 -11.25 4.20
N GLN A 190 -2.49 -10.65 3.04
CA GLN A 190 -1.20 -10.38 2.41
C GLN A 190 -1.01 -8.87 2.31
N ILE A 191 0.23 -8.42 2.51
CA ILE A 191 0.59 -7.01 2.45
C ILE A 191 1.49 -6.80 1.24
N LYS A 192 1.12 -5.84 0.38
CA LYS A 192 1.90 -5.47 -0.81
C LYS A 192 2.01 -3.96 -0.91
N ARG A 193 3.20 -3.51 -1.29
CA ARG A 193 3.39 -2.08 -1.56
C ARG A 193 2.70 -1.69 -2.86
N GLY A 194 1.86 -0.69 -2.79
CA GLY A 194 1.14 -0.09 -3.90
C GLY A 194 1.67 1.31 -4.25
N ILE A 195 1.59 1.69 -5.52
CA ILE A 195 1.77 3.08 -5.95
C ILE A 195 0.41 3.75 -5.89
N GLU A 196 0.27 4.78 -5.05
CA GLU A 196 -0.96 5.57 -4.99
C GLU A 196 -1.13 6.39 -6.27
N VAL A 197 -2.01 5.96 -7.15
CA VAL A 197 -2.33 6.67 -8.39
C VAL A 197 -3.45 7.68 -8.25
N GLY A 198 -4.24 7.57 -7.21
CA GLY A 198 -5.34 8.48 -6.89
C GLY A 198 -5.81 8.33 -5.46
N HIS A 199 -6.40 9.39 -4.91
CA HIS A 199 -6.89 9.43 -3.55
C HIS A 199 -8.26 10.11 -3.48
N ILE A 200 -9.13 9.59 -2.63
CA ILE A 200 -10.43 10.18 -2.31
C ILE A 200 -10.38 10.70 -0.88
N PHE A 201 -10.59 12.01 -0.71
CA PHE A 201 -10.63 12.64 0.60
C PHE A 201 -12.07 12.95 1.01
N GLN A 202 -12.47 12.49 2.18
CA GLN A 202 -13.72 12.86 2.83
C GLN A 202 -13.47 14.08 3.72
N LEU A 203 -13.65 15.28 3.16
CA LEU A 203 -13.32 16.53 3.84
C LEU A 203 -14.40 16.97 4.83
N GLY A 204 -15.59 16.40 4.78
CA GLY A 204 -16.72 16.77 5.62
C GLY A 204 -17.04 18.27 5.51
N THR A 205 -17.15 18.95 6.64
CA THR A 205 -17.43 20.38 6.69
C THR A 205 -16.20 21.23 7.02
N LYS A 206 -15.00 20.65 7.09
CA LYS A 206 -13.77 21.32 7.53
C LYS A 206 -13.50 22.64 6.81
N TYR A 207 -13.64 22.66 5.51
CA TYR A 207 -13.41 23.87 4.69
C TYR A 207 -14.70 24.65 4.44
N SER A 208 -15.80 23.98 4.17
CA SER A 208 -17.07 24.61 3.87
C SER A 208 -17.62 25.44 5.04
N ALA A 209 -17.44 24.98 6.27
CA ALA A 209 -17.82 25.76 7.46
C ALA A 209 -17.01 27.06 7.57
N ALA A 210 -15.67 26.98 7.41
CA ALA A 210 -14.78 28.14 7.45
C ALA A 210 -15.08 29.17 6.33
N MET A 211 -15.53 28.68 5.17
CA MET A 211 -15.86 29.49 4.01
C MET A 211 -17.32 29.99 4.01
N ASN A 212 -18.14 29.59 4.99
CA ASN A 212 -19.59 29.80 5.00
C ASN A 212 -20.28 29.29 3.72
N ALA A 213 -19.76 28.19 3.13
CA ALA A 213 -20.34 27.58 1.95
C ALA A 213 -21.57 26.75 2.35
N THR A 214 -22.75 27.36 2.19
CA THR A 214 -24.02 26.77 2.58
C THR A 214 -24.98 26.67 1.40
N VAL A 215 -25.87 25.71 1.46
CA VAL A 215 -27.03 25.58 0.58
C VAL A 215 -28.31 25.63 1.39
N GLN A 216 -29.42 25.99 0.77
CA GLN A 216 -30.70 25.93 1.40
C GLN A 216 -31.20 24.48 1.43
N GLY A 217 -31.42 23.94 2.63
CA GLY A 217 -32.02 22.63 2.82
C GLY A 217 -33.49 22.57 2.44
N GLU A 218 -34.06 21.37 2.36
CA GLU A 218 -35.48 21.16 2.09
C GLU A 218 -36.40 21.83 3.14
N ASP A 219 -35.91 21.98 4.37
CA ASP A 219 -36.59 22.67 5.48
C ASP A 219 -36.42 24.20 5.42
N GLY A 220 -35.80 24.72 4.37
CA GLY A 220 -35.54 26.14 4.19
C GLY A 220 -34.41 26.72 5.06
N ARG A 221 -33.68 25.89 5.80
CA ARG A 221 -32.55 26.32 6.65
C ARG A 221 -31.23 26.21 5.90
N PRO A 222 -30.25 27.08 6.18
CA PRO A 222 -28.92 26.94 5.62
C PRO A 222 -28.26 25.67 6.18
N GLN A 223 -27.74 24.85 5.27
CA GLN A 223 -26.95 23.65 5.58
C GLN A 223 -25.53 23.83 5.05
N THR A 224 -24.54 23.59 5.89
CA THR A 224 -23.12 23.60 5.47
C THR A 224 -22.87 22.42 4.52
N MET A 225 -22.24 22.71 3.38
CA MET A 225 -21.97 21.71 2.36
C MET A 225 -20.96 20.66 2.86
N ILE A 226 -21.27 19.39 2.64
CA ILE A 226 -20.31 18.30 2.83
C ILE A 226 -19.42 18.23 1.61
N MET A 227 -18.11 18.20 1.81
CA MET A 227 -17.11 18.25 0.76
C MET A 227 -16.39 16.91 0.63
N GLY A 228 -16.05 16.57 -0.62
CA GLY A 228 -15.09 15.53 -0.98
C GLY A 228 -14.06 16.09 -1.97
N CYS A 229 -12.91 15.46 -2.04
CA CYS A 229 -11.88 15.74 -3.03
C CYS A 229 -11.50 14.45 -3.75
N TYR A 230 -11.36 14.54 -5.06
CA TYR A 230 -11.09 13.39 -5.92
C TYR A 230 -9.94 13.75 -6.86
N GLY A 231 -8.85 13.00 -6.80
CA GLY A 231 -7.67 13.30 -7.60
C GLY A 231 -7.04 12.05 -8.22
N ILE A 232 -6.43 12.24 -9.39
CA ILE A 232 -5.61 11.22 -10.07
C ILE A 232 -4.29 11.87 -10.44
N GLY A 233 -3.18 11.20 -10.10
CA GLY A 233 -1.83 11.61 -10.48
C GLY A 233 -1.53 11.19 -11.92
N VAL A 234 -1.86 12.02 -12.92
CA VAL A 234 -1.73 11.68 -14.35
C VAL A 234 -0.32 11.21 -14.71
N THR A 235 0.72 11.92 -14.27
CA THR A 235 2.12 11.53 -14.51
C THR A 235 2.51 10.30 -13.70
N ARG A 236 1.98 10.14 -12.49
CA ARG A 236 2.22 8.97 -11.64
C ARG A 236 1.62 7.69 -12.23
N VAL A 237 0.44 7.78 -12.86
CA VAL A 237 -0.16 6.63 -13.58
C VAL A 237 0.78 6.11 -14.67
N ILE A 238 1.40 7.02 -15.44
CA ILE A 238 2.36 6.65 -16.49
C ILE A 238 3.59 5.96 -15.88
N ALA A 239 4.18 6.52 -14.83
CA ALA A 239 5.33 5.94 -14.15
C ALA A 239 5.01 4.56 -13.54
N ALA A 240 3.83 4.42 -12.92
CA ALA A 240 3.36 3.15 -12.37
C ALA A 240 3.14 2.08 -13.46
N ALA A 241 2.61 2.48 -14.62
CA ALA A 241 2.44 1.58 -15.74
C ALA A 241 3.78 1.07 -16.28
N ILE A 242 4.79 1.95 -16.40
CA ILE A 242 6.14 1.58 -16.82
C ILE A 242 6.77 0.61 -15.81
N GLU A 243 6.68 0.88 -14.50
CA GLU A 243 7.23 0.01 -13.47
C GLU A 243 6.61 -1.39 -13.47
N GLN A 244 5.32 -1.50 -13.79
CA GLN A 244 4.62 -2.79 -13.82
C GLN A 244 4.73 -3.53 -15.15
N HIS A 245 5.05 -2.81 -16.23
CA HIS A 245 5.08 -3.35 -17.59
C HIS A 245 6.43 -3.09 -18.25
N HIS A 246 7.44 -3.83 -17.86
CA HIS A 246 8.77 -3.83 -18.47
C HIS A 246 9.42 -5.21 -18.41
N ASP A 247 10.47 -5.38 -19.17
CA ASP A 247 11.40 -6.50 -19.10
C ASP A 247 12.86 -6.00 -19.18
N GLU A 248 13.82 -6.90 -19.30
CA GLU A 248 15.25 -6.57 -19.40
C GLU A 248 15.59 -5.74 -20.66
N ARG A 249 14.70 -5.69 -21.66
CA ARG A 249 14.90 -4.97 -22.92
C ARG A 249 14.32 -3.58 -22.89
N GLY A 250 13.40 -3.27 -21.97
CA GLY A 250 12.79 -1.97 -21.84
C GLY A 250 11.30 -2.02 -21.49
N ILE A 251 10.60 -0.93 -21.82
CA ILE A 251 9.19 -0.74 -21.51
C ILE A 251 8.32 -1.70 -22.35
N ILE A 252 7.19 -2.12 -21.78
CA ILE A 252 6.12 -2.85 -22.48
C ILE A 252 4.83 -2.04 -22.31
N TRP A 253 4.63 -1.01 -23.13
CA TRP A 253 3.46 -0.18 -22.99
C TRP A 253 2.16 -0.97 -23.16
N PRO A 254 1.17 -0.75 -22.27
CA PRO A 254 -0.21 -1.10 -22.60
C PRO A 254 -0.69 -0.28 -23.81
N ASP A 255 -1.35 -0.93 -24.74
CA ASP A 255 -1.74 -0.34 -26.03
C ASP A 255 -2.55 0.95 -25.91
N ASN A 256 -3.34 1.08 -24.83
CA ASN A 256 -4.23 2.23 -24.62
C ASN A 256 -3.51 3.51 -24.16
N ILE A 257 -2.28 3.40 -23.65
CA ILE A 257 -1.51 4.54 -23.13
C ILE A 257 -0.13 4.65 -23.77
N ALA A 258 0.17 3.83 -24.77
CA ALA A 258 1.41 3.88 -25.51
C ALA A 258 1.54 5.26 -26.23
N PRO A 259 2.68 5.97 -26.08
CA PRO A 259 2.87 7.25 -26.77
C PRO A 259 2.93 7.11 -28.29
N PHE A 260 3.35 5.96 -28.77
CA PHE A 260 3.29 5.55 -30.17
C PHE A 260 2.74 4.15 -30.24
N LYS A 261 1.74 3.94 -31.07
CA LYS A 261 1.12 2.63 -31.25
C LYS A 261 1.95 1.73 -32.15
N VAL A 262 2.58 2.30 -33.15
CA VAL A 262 3.34 1.59 -34.18
C VAL A 262 4.74 2.17 -34.33
N ALA A 263 5.75 1.31 -34.44
CA ALA A 263 7.08 1.64 -34.93
C ALA A 263 7.28 1.10 -36.34
N ILE A 264 7.68 1.96 -37.28
CA ILE A 264 8.11 1.55 -38.61
C ILE A 264 9.63 1.58 -38.64
N VAL A 265 10.25 0.42 -38.91
CA VAL A 265 11.69 0.22 -38.95
C VAL A 265 12.11 -0.22 -40.36
N PRO A 266 12.42 0.74 -41.29
CA PRO A 266 12.83 0.44 -42.64
C PRO A 266 14.33 0.15 -42.71
N MET A 267 14.69 -1.12 -42.85
CA MET A 267 16.10 -1.55 -42.86
C MET A 267 16.82 -1.04 -44.11
N ASN A 268 17.91 -0.30 -43.92
CA ASN A 268 18.73 0.26 -45.00
C ASN A 268 17.97 1.09 -46.04
N MET A 269 16.90 1.81 -45.65
CA MET A 269 16.05 2.53 -46.59
C MET A 269 16.85 3.51 -47.45
N HIS A 270 17.93 4.10 -46.96
CA HIS A 270 18.81 5.00 -47.70
C HIS A 270 19.61 4.33 -48.84
N LYS A 271 19.53 2.97 -48.97
CA LYS A 271 20.11 2.18 -50.06
C LYS A 271 19.10 1.48 -50.94
N SER A 272 17.83 1.51 -50.57
CA SER A 272 16.75 0.85 -51.29
C SER A 272 15.56 1.79 -51.42
N GLU A 273 15.35 2.27 -52.65
CA GLU A 273 14.25 3.19 -52.99
C GLU A 273 12.89 2.51 -52.75
N SER A 274 12.77 1.22 -53.00
CA SER A 274 11.51 0.47 -52.76
C SER A 274 11.15 0.40 -51.29
N VAL A 275 12.13 0.22 -50.41
CA VAL A 275 11.92 0.20 -48.95
C VAL A 275 11.54 1.59 -48.45
N GLN A 276 12.23 2.63 -48.96
CA GLN A 276 11.92 4.02 -48.60
C GLN A 276 10.51 4.38 -48.97
N GLN A 277 10.16 4.18 -50.24
CA GLN A 277 8.84 4.55 -50.77
C GLN A 277 7.72 3.82 -49.98
N PHE A 278 7.86 2.51 -49.79
CA PHE A 278 6.83 1.76 -49.08
C PHE A 278 6.70 2.19 -47.60
N ALA A 279 7.81 2.44 -46.93
CA ALA A 279 7.80 2.90 -45.53
C ALA A 279 7.14 4.28 -45.37
N GLU A 280 7.45 5.22 -46.27
CA GLU A 280 6.86 6.55 -46.30
C GLU A 280 5.34 6.51 -46.61
N GLU A 281 4.92 5.70 -47.61
CA GLU A 281 3.52 5.50 -47.93
C GLU A 281 2.74 4.88 -46.73
N LEU A 282 3.33 3.88 -46.06
CA LEU A 282 2.73 3.26 -44.89
C LEU A 282 2.60 4.26 -43.74
N TYR A 283 3.66 5.05 -43.46
CA TYR A 283 3.64 6.11 -42.46
C TYR A 283 2.52 7.10 -42.71
N CYS A 284 2.46 7.63 -43.95
CA CYS A 284 1.40 8.57 -44.33
C CYS A 284 -0.01 7.98 -44.18
N THR A 285 -0.16 6.71 -44.55
CA THR A 285 -1.46 6.01 -44.49
C THR A 285 -1.93 5.81 -43.05
N LEU A 286 -1.05 5.35 -42.17
CA LEU A 286 -1.38 5.11 -40.74
C LEU A 286 -1.65 6.44 -40.02
N THR A 287 -0.81 7.46 -40.26
CA THR A 287 -0.97 8.78 -39.64
C THR A 287 -2.27 9.46 -40.09
N ALA A 288 -2.65 9.34 -41.37
CA ALA A 288 -3.92 9.83 -41.88
C ALA A 288 -5.14 9.16 -41.26
N GLN A 289 -4.98 7.95 -40.72
CA GLN A 289 -6.00 7.22 -39.95
C GLN A 289 -5.99 7.54 -38.46
N GLY A 290 -5.14 8.49 -37.99
CA GLY A 290 -5.03 8.88 -36.59
C GLY A 290 -4.22 7.91 -35.73
N VAL A 291 -3.41 7.04 -36.35
CA VAL A 291 -2.51 6.14 -35.61
C VAL A 291 -1.23 6.89 -35.25
N GLU A 292 -0.84 6.86 -33.98
CA GLU A 292 0.43 7.41 -33.50
C GLU A 292 1.58 6.51 -33.93
N VAL A 293 2.43 7.01 -34.85
CA VAL A 293 3.51 6.25 -35.47
C VAL A 293 4.86 6.89 -35.19
N ILE A 294 5.83 6.11 -34.74
CA ILE A 294 7.25 6.46 -34.75
C ILE A 294 7.92 5.84 -35.98
N PHE A 295 8.58 6.68 -36.77
CA PHE A 295 9.27 6.26 -38.00
C PHE A 295 10.77 6.40 -37.80
N ASP A 296 11.52 5.28 -37.84
CA ASP A 296 12.97 5.29 -37.65
C ASP A 296 13.68 5.53 -38.98
N ASP A 297 13.94 6.80 -39.30
CA ASP A 297 14.61 7.25 -40.52
C ASP A 297 16.15 7.33 -40.39
N ARG A 298 16.70 6.88 -39.26
CA ARG A 298 18.14 7.00 -38.99
C ARG A 298 18.97 6.02 -39.84
N LYS A 299 20.22 6.43 -40.10
CA LYS A 299 21.22 5.57 -40.77
C LYS A 299 21.96 4.69 -39.75
N GLU A 300 21.19 3.90 -39.01
CA GLU A 300 21.73 3.00 -37.97
C GLU A 300 21.68 1.53 -38.43
N ARG A 301 22.39 0.69 -37.66
CA ARG A 301 22.36 -0.76 -37.88
C ARG A 301 21.01 -1.30 -37.40
N PRO A 302 20.41 -2.28 -38.11
CA PRO A 302 19.11 -2.84 -37.72
C PRO A 302 19.02 -3.26 -36.26
N GLY A 303 20.10 -3.85 -35.69
CA GLY A 303 20.12 -4.25 -34.28
C GLY A 303 20.00 -3.08 -33.29
N VAL A 304 20.54 -1.91 -33.64
CA VAL A 304 20.39 -0.70 -32.82
C VAL A 304 18.96 -0.17 -32.91
N MET A 305 18.42 -0.08 -34.12
CA MET A 305 17.03 0.36 -34.36
C MET A 305 16.04 -0.52 -33.59
N PHE A 306 16.21 -1.83 -33.61
CA PHE A 306 15.35 -2.77 -32.86
C PHE A 306 15.48 -2.60 -31.35
N ALA A 307 16.72 -2.49 -30.86
CA ALA A 307 16.97 -2.31 -29.43
C ALA A 307 16.35 -0.99 -28.91
N ASP A 308 16.44 0.07 -29.67
CA ASP A 308 15.85 1.36 -29.30
C ASP A 308 14.31 1.30 -29.28
N MET A 309 13.68 0.66 -30.27
CA MET A 309 12.24 0.50 -30.29
C MET A 309 11.73 -0.44 -29.19
N GLU A 310 12.51 -1.48 -28.84
CA GLU A 310 12.22 -2.34 -27.68
C GLU A 310 12.39 -1.59 -26.34
N LEU A 311 13.42 -0.74 -26.24
CA LEU A 311 13.66 0.09 -25.05
C LEU A 311 12.52 1.10 -24.84
N ILE A 312 12.10 1.79 -25.90
CA ILE A 312 10.95 2.69 -25.90
C ILE A 312 9.66 1.93 -25.59
N GLY A 313 9.58 0.69 -26.03
CA GLY A 313 8.47 -0.22 -25.73
C GLY A 313 7.24 -0.06 -26.62
N VAL A 314 7.44 0.37 -27.88
CA VAL A 314 6.32 0.52 -28.83
C VAL A 314 5.62 -0.82 -29.06
N PRO A 315 4.29 -0.92 -28.87
CA PRO A 315 3.56 -2.18 -28.90
C PRO A 315 3.70 -2.96 -30.20
N HIS A 316 3.54 -2.29 -31.35
CA HIS A 316 3.55 -2.90 -32.67
C HIS A 316 4.75 -2.42 -33.48
N MET A 317 5.62 -3.33 -33.87
CA MET A 317 6.78 -3.00 -34.71
C MET A 317 6.62 -3.61 -36.11
N ILE A 318 6.76 -2.79 -37.13
CA ILE A 318 6.73 -3.17 -38.53
C ILE A 318 8.14 -3.04 -39.10
N VAL A 319 8.71 -4.15 -39.50
CA VAL A 319 10.07 -4.20 -40.05
C VAL A 319 10.00 -4.39 -41.57
N ILE A 320 10.58 -3.43 -42.29
CA ILE A 320 10.56 -3.42 -43.75
C ILE A 320 11.98 -3.69 -44.25
N GLY A 321 12.19 -4.89 -44.76
CA GLY A 321 13.44 -5.29 -45.39
C GLY A 321 13.27 -5.56 -46.88
N GLU A 322 14.23 -5.16 -47.71
CA GLU A 322 14.18 -5.28 -49.14
C GLU A 322 13.83 -6.69 -49.64
N LYS A 323 14.50 -7.72 -49.12
CA LYS A 323 14.28 -9.12 -49.50
C LYS A 323 12.87 -9.64 -49.19
N ASN A 324 12.28 -9.18 -48.09
CA ASN A 324 10.91 -9.57 -47.74
C ASN A 324 9.90 -8.77 -48.55
N LEU A 325 10.16 -7.47 -48.75
CA LEU A 325 9.34 -6.62 -49.57
C LEU A 325 9.23 -7.09 -51.02
N GLU A 326 10.34 -7.58 -51.61
CA GLU A 326 10.37 -8.21 -52.93
C GLU A 326 9.48 -9.47 -53.02
N LYS A 327 9.33 -10.20 -51.92
CA LYS A 327 8.43 -11.35 -51.82
C LYS A 327 6.98 -10.96 -51.53
N GLY A 328 6.70 -9.69 -51.33
CA GLY A 328 5.39 -9.19 -50.92
C GLY A 328 5.08 -9.45 -49.43
N GLU A 329 6.10 -9.61 -48.58
CA GLU A 329 5.96 -9.91 -47.18
C GLU A 329 6.55 -8.80 -46.31
N ILE A 330 5.92 -8.53 -45.17
CA ILE A 330 6.36 -7.57 -44.15
C ILE A 330 6.46 -8.28 -42.80
N GLU A 331 7.58 -8.10 -42.09
CA GLU A 331 7.72 -8.65 -40.76
C GLU A 331 7.00 -7.75 -39.73
N TYR A 332 6.12 -8.34 -38.95
CA TYR A 332 5.45 -7.71 -37.81
C TYR A 332 5.94 -8.35 -36.53
N LYS A 333 6.13 -7.53 -35.47
CA LYS A 333 6.47 -7.99 -34.13
C LYS A 333 5.59 -7.31 -33.10
N TYR A 334 5.03 -8.08 -32.14
CA TYR A 334 4.32 -7.56 -31.00
C TYR A 334 5.22 -7.52 -29.77
N ARG A 335 5.38 -6.36 -29.16
CA ARG A 335 6.34 -6.13 -28.07
C ARG A 335 6.06 -6.98 -26.84
N ARG A 336 4.79 -7.13 -26.46
CA ARG A 336 4.39 -7.83 -25.22
C ARG A 336 4.69 -9.32 -25.27
N SER A 337 4.33 -10.01 -26.36
CA SER A 337 4.55 -11.45 -26.49
C SER A 337 5.92 -11.78 -27.10
N GLY A 338 6.54 -10.83 -27.78
CA GLY A 338 7.74 -11.07 -28.59
C GLY A 338 7.48 -11.86 -29.87
N GLU A 339 6.22 -12.21 -30.16
CA GLU A 339 5.84 -12.95 -31.35
C GLU A 339 6.13 -12.15 -32.62
N LYS A 340 6.62 -12.89 -33.63
CA LYS A 340 6.89 -12.38 -34.96
C LYS A 340 6.06 -13.13 -35.98
N GLU A 341 5.51 -12.41 -36.94
CA GLU A 341 4.80 -13.01 -38.06
C GLU A 341 5.15 -12.29 -39.37
N MET A 342 5.07 -13.02 -40.47
CA MET A 342 5.18 -12.46 -41.80
C MET A 342 3.77 -12.20 -42.34
N ILE A 343 3.48 -10.96 -42.65
CA ILE A 343 2.17 -10.52 -43.15
C ILE A 343 2.30 -10.19 -44.63
N ALA A 344 1.35 -10.64 -45.43
CA ALA A 344 1.30 -10.25 -46.84
C ALA A 344 1.11 -8.70 -46.97
N LYS A 345 1.89 -8.09 -47.83
CA LYS A 345 1.94 -6.62 -47.99
C LYS A 345 0.55 -5.99 -48.23
N ASP A 346 -0.27 -6.66 -49.02
CA ASP A 346 -1.63 -6.23 -49.39
C ASP A 346 -2.65 -6.40 -48.23
N GLN A 347 -2.35 -7.24 -47.25
CA GLN A 347 -3.20 -7.50 -46.06
C GLN A 347 -2.76 -6.72 -44.83
N LEU A 348 -1.58 -6.06 -44.87
CA LEU A 348 -0.95 -5.44 -43.70
C LEU A 348 -1.90 -4.48 -42.98
N LEU A 349 -2.57 -3.58 -43.67
CA LEU A 349 -3.45 -2.57 -43.06
C LEU A 349 -4.66 -3.19 -42.37
N ASP A 350 -5.26 -4.22 -42.94
CA ASP A 350 -6.41 -4.90 -42.36
C ASP A 350 -6.03 -5.72 -41.12
N VAL A 351 -4.86 -6.39 -41.18
CA VAL A 351 -4.30 -7.10 -40.02
C VAL A 351 -3.98 -6.13 -38.88
N LEU A 352 -3.36 -4.99 -39.19
CA LEU A 352 -3.05 -3.97 -38.16
C LEU A 352 -4.32 -3.42 -37.51
N LYS A 353 -5.36 -3.11 -38.30
CA LYS A 353 -6.65 -2.65 -37.77
C LYS A 353 -7.27 -3.67 -36.80
N ALA A 354 -7.21 -4.97 -37.15
CA ALA A 354 -7.71 -6.03 -36.28
C ALA A 354 -6.91 -6.11 -34.96
N LYS A 355 -5.58 -5.98 -35.02
CA LYS A 355 -4.70 -5.99 -33.84
C LYS A 355 -4.87 -4.75 -32.97
N PHE A 356 -5.23 -3.59 -33.52
CA PHE A 356 -5.47 -2.37 -32.74
C PHE A 356 -6.83 -2.37 -32.03
N ALA A 357 -7.75 -3.22 -32.46
CA ALA A 357 -9.07 -3.36 -31.87
C ALA A 357 -9.13 -4.39 -30.73
N SER A 358 -8.10 -5.22 -30.60
CA SER A 358 -7.97 -6.26 -29.55
C SER A 358 -7.30 -5.73 -28.29
#